data_97db8a510e3bb83188c7602bcc621de2
#
_entry.id   97db8a510e3bb83188c7602bcc621de2
#
_cell.length_a   1.000
_cell.length_b   1.000
_cell.length_c   1.000
_cell.angle_alpha   90.00
_cell.angle_beta   90.00
_cell.angle_gamma   90.00
#
_symmetry.space_group_name_H-M   'P 1'
#
loop_
_entity.id
_entity.type
_entity.pdbx_description
1 polymer ?
#
loop_
_entity_poly.entity_id
_entity_poly.type
_entity_poly.pdbx_seq_one_letter_code
_entity_poly.pdbx_strand_id
1 'polypeptide(L)'
;MALQFVTVVLLAAFIYLLIKYQSVKKKMISETSVMLHESKELTSILQNINVYYLLIDRDFIVHNTNYYTLNHLTPVQGEIKRVGDLLHCRNAIAAGECGKHEQCKLCCIRTSISKAFYEKRSFKKLDASMQLLSEDEKTVIPCDVSVSGAYLKINGEERMVLTVYDVTELRNMQRLLEVERENAISADKLKSAFIANMSHEVRTPLNAIVGFSGLMATATSEEEKKMYTDIISENNERLLRLVNDL
;
A
#
# COMPACT_ATOMS: atom_id res chain seq x y z
N MET A 1 13.03 -1.88 85.66
CA MET A 1 11.74 -1.76 84.96
C MET A 1 11.80 -0.83 83.73
N ALA A 2 12.28 0.42 83.87
CA ALA A 2 12.32 1.39 82.74
C ALA A 2 13.19 0.93 81.55
N LEU A 3 14.34 0.30 81.77
CA LEU A 3 15.22 -0.18 80.71
C LEU A 3 14.61 -1.32 79.87
N GLN A 4 13.88 -2.22 80.50
CA GLN A 4 13.18 -3.31 79.84
C GLN A 4 12.01 -2.81 78.98
N PHE A 5 11.32 -1.77 79.40
CA PHE A 5 10.24 -1.15 78.66
C PHE A 5 10.78 -0.49 77.37
N VAL A 6 11.89 0.26 77.49
CA VAL A 6 12.56 0.91 76.34
C VAL A 6 13.02 -0.11 75.31
N THR A 7 13.60 -1.22 75.74
CA THR A 7 14.05 -2.31 74.78
C THR A 7 12.89 -2.95 74.05
N VAL A 8 11.77 -3.20 74.70
CA VAL A 8 10.56 -3.75 74.06
C VAL A 8 9.98 -2.80 73.06
N VAL A 9 9.91 -1.49 73.36
CA VAL A 9 9.41 -0.45 72.42
C VAL A 9 10.32 -0.35 71.20
N LEU A 10 11.65 -0.35 71.38
CA LEU A 10 12.61 -0.32 70.26
C LEU A 10 12.51 -1.57 69.38
N LEU A 11 12.33 -2.75 70.00
CA LEU A 11 12.15 -4.00 69.24
C LEU A 11 10.86 -3.98 68.42
N ALA A 12 9.76 -3.53 69.02
CA ALA A 12 8.48 -3.39 68.33
C ALA A 12 8.56 -2.39 67.16
N ALA A 13 9.23 -1.25 67.34
CA ALA A 13 9.47 -0.25 66.27
C ALA A 13 10.33 -0.82 65.14
N PHE A 14 11.37 -1.59 65.49
CA PHE A 14 12.23 -2.28 64.52
C PHE A 14 11.46 -3.31 63.72
N ILE A 15 10.66 -4.14 64.36
CA ILE A 15 9.79 -5.14 63.68
C ILE A 15 8.80 -4.43 62.75
N TYR A 16 8.17 -3.35 63.21
CA TYR A 16 7.26 -2.55 62.41
C TYR A 16 7.94 -1.99 61.13
N LEU A 17 9.15 -1.44 61.26
CA LEU A 17 9.95 -0.94 60.16
C LEU A 17 10.34 -2.05 59.18
N LEU A 18 10.72 -3.24 59.67
CA LEU A 18 11.01 -4.40 58.86
C LEU A 18 9.78 -4.85 58.05
N ILE A 19 8.62 -4.93 58.67
CA ILE A 19 7.37 -5.32 58.01
C ILE A 19 7.02 -4.28 56.92
N LYS A 20 7.10 -2.99 57.25
CA LYS A 20 6.87 -1.91 56.29
C LYS A 20 7.86 -1.96 55.11
N TYR A 21 9.15 -2.16 55.40
CA TYR A 21 10.19 -2.33 54.37
C TYR A 21 9.89 -3.51 53.42
N GLN A 22 9.55 -4.66 53.98
CA GLN A 22 9.18 -5.88 53.23
C GLN A 22 7.94 -5.64 52.35
N SER A 23 6.94 -4.94 52.86
CA SER A 23 5.73 -4.59 52.13
C SER A 23 6.03 -3.68 50.93
N VAL A 24 6.82 -2.61 51.13
CA VAL A 24 7.24 -1.70 50.09
C VAL A 24 8.09 -2.41 49.01
N LYS A 25 9.05 -3.22 49.46
CA LYS A 25 9.89 -4.02 48.57
C LYS A 25 9.06 -4.99 47.71
N LYS A 26 8.08 -5.69 48.32
CA LYS A 26 7.19 -6.61 47.59
C LYS A 26 6.33 -5.85 46.58
N LYS A 27 5.82 -4.67 46.93
CA LYS A 27 5.06 -3.82 46.01
C LYS A 27 5.91 -3.34 44.81
N MET A 28 7.12 -2.85 45.06
CA MET A 28 8.05 -2.45 44.00
C MET A 28 8.40 -3.59 43.05
N ILE A 29 8.67 -4.78 43.56
CA ILE A 29 8.98 -5.97 42.74
C ILE A 29 7.76 -6.32 41.88
N SER A 30 6.54 -6.29 42.44
CA SER A 30 5.31 -6.56 41.70
C SER A 30 5.08 -5.53 40.57
N GLU A 31 5.21 -4.23 40.86
CA GLU A 31 5.06 -3.17 39.85
C GLU A 31 6.12 -3.29 38.74
N THR A 32 7.37 -3.55 39.10
CA THR A 32 8.45 -3.75 38.13
C THR A 32 8.21 -4.98 37.26
N SER A 33 7.70 -6.07 37.83
CA SER A 33 7.39 -7.30 37.06
C SER A 33 6.25 -7.11 36.08
N VAL A 34 5.22 -6.36 36.44
CA VAL A 34 4.10 -6.00 35.54
C VAL A 34 4.60 -5.11 34.40
N MET A 35 5.34 -4.05 34.69
CA MET A 35 5.92 -3.19 33.65
C MET A 35 6.83 -3.95 32.70
N LEU A 36 7.64 -4.88 33.22
CA LEU A 36 8.51 -5.70 32.37
C LEU A 36 7.72 -6.66 31.48
N HIS A 37 6.61 -7.19 31.99
CA HIS A 37 5.73 -8.08 31.21
C HIS A 37 5.05 -7.29 30.08
N GLU A 38 4.42 -6.15 30.38
CA GLU A 38 3.81 -5.28 29.39
C GLU A 38 4.82 -4.80 28.33
N SER A 39 6.03 -4.42 28.75
CA SER A 39 7.10 -4.03 27.82
C SER A 39 7.50 -5.16 26.89
N LYS A 40 7.61 -6.39 27.39
CA LYS A 40 7.93 -7.57 26.55
C LYS A 40 6.80 -7.92 25.59
N GLU A 41 5.56 -7.82 26.03
CA GLU A 41 4.38 -8.06 25.21
C GLU A 41 4.31 -7.04 24.06
N LEU A 42 4.43 -5.75 24.35
CA LEU A 42 4.48 -4.69 23.34
C LEU A 42 5.64 -4.90 22.35
N THR A 43 6.82 -5.25 22.84
CA THR A 43 7.97 -5.53 21.97
C THR A 43 7.70 -6.72 21.06
N SER A 44 7.09 -7.80 21.59
CA SER A 44 6.74 -8.97 20.79
C SER A 44 5.71 -8.64 19.71
N ILE A 45 4.69 -7.84 20.03
CA ILE A 45 3.70 -7.37 19.06
C ILE A 45 4.39 -6.55 17.94
N LEU A 46 5.19 -5.57 18.31
CA LEU A 46 5.90 -4.71 17.36
C LEU A 46 6.85 -5.48 16.45
N GLN A 47 7.51 -6.52 16.98
CA GLN A 47 8.42 -7.37 16.19
C GLN A 47 7.73 -8.29 15.21
N ASN A 48 6.45 -8.64 15.43
CA ASN A 48 5.69 -9.58 14.60
C ASN A 48 4.65 -8.90 13.68
N ILE A 49 4.51 -7.57 13.75
CA ILE A 49 3.69 -6.83 12.79
C ILE A 49 4.40 -6.85 11.43
N ASN A 50 3.67 -7.25 10.38
CA ASN A 50 4.19 -7.29 9.00
C ASN A 50 4.30 -5.87 8.37
N VAL A 51 4.90 -4.94 9.12
CA VAL A 51 5.14 -3.55 8.77
C VAL A 51 6.47 -3.14 9.36
N TYR A 52 7.32 -2.55 8.57
CA TYR A 52 8.56 -1.99 9.13
C TYR A 52 8.24 -0.77 9.98
N TYR A 53 8.69 -0.75 11.23
CA TYR A 53 8.76 0.47 12.02
C TYR A 53 10.21 0.87 12.26
N LEU A 54 10.45 2.19 12.28
CA LEU A 54 11.76 2.77 12.57
C LEU A 54 11.57 3.95 13.52
N LEU A 55 12.19 3.88 14.68
CA LEU A 55 12.30 5.03 15.59
C LEU A 55 13.53 5.84 15.21
N ILE A 56 13.32 7.07 14.75
CA ILE A 56 14.39 7.93 14.23
C ILE A 56 14.48 9.25 14.98
N ASP A 57 15.64 9.91 14.87
CA ASP A 57 15.85 11.29 15.27
C ASP A 57 15.84 12.27 14.08
N ARG A 58 16.16 13.54 14.35
CA ARG A 58 16.22 14.60 13.34
C ARG A 58 17.30 14.40 12.28
N ASP A 59 18.35 13.64 12.61
CA ASP A 59 19.45 13.31 11.69
C ASP A 59 19.19 12.05 10.89
N PHE A 60 17.96 11.53 10.97
CA PHE A 60 17.50 10.29 10.31
C PHE A 60 18.16 9.02 10.84
N ILE A 61 18.85 9.10 11.98
CA ILE A 61 19.49 7.95 12.62
C ILE A 61 18.40 7.05 13.21
N VAL A 62 18.50 5.76 12.92
CA VAL A 62 17.58 4.75 13.41
C VAL A 62 18.04 4.25 14.78
N HIS A 63 17.23 4.50 15.82
CA HIS A 63 17.49 4.08 17.20
C HIS A 63 16.86 2.73 17.53
N ASN A 64 15.71 2.40 16.90
CA ASN A 64 15.02 1.14 17.09
C ASN A 64 14.21 0.76 15.84
N THR A 65 14.12 -0.55 15.54
CA THR A 65 13.42 -1.05 14.36
C THR A 65 13.16 -2.55 14.49
N ASN A 66 12.11 -3.05 13.84
CA ASN A 66 11.88 -4.48 13.61
C ASN A 66 12.45 -4.98 12.27
N TYR A 67 13.13 -4.13 11.50
CA TYR A 67 13.67 -4.46 10.19
C TYR A 67 14.51 -5.75 10.19
N TYR A 68 15.42 -5.86 11.14
CA TYR A 68 16.29 -7.04 11.25
C TYR A 68 15.52 -8.32 11.55
N THR A 69 14.51 -8.25 12.43
CA THR A 69 13.68 -9.41 12.79
C THR A 69 12.85 -9.88 11.60
N LEU A 70 12.21 -8.95 10.87
CA LEU A 70 11.36 -9.30 9.73
C LEU A 70 12.15 -9.83 8.53
N ASN A 71 13.40 -9.42 8.37
CA ASN A 71 14.28 -9.91 7.28
C ASN A 71 15.22 -11.04 7.72
N HIS A 72 15.04 -11.58 8.95
CA HIS A 72 15.89 -12.63 9.50
C HIS A 72 17.39 -12.29 9.54
N LEU A 73 17.70 -10.99 9.72
CA LEU A 73 19.04 -10.46 9.78
C LEU A 73 19.50 -10.26 11.24
N THR A 74 20.79 -10.27 11.47
CA THR A 74 21.37 -9.92 12.75
C THR A 74 21.92 -8.49 12.72
N PRO A 75 21.50 -7.61 13.65
CA PRO A 75 22.04 -6.26 13.71
C PRO A 75 23.53 -6.29 14.07
N VAL A 76 24.33 -5.49 13.36
CA VAL A 76 25.74 -5.32 13.70
C VAL A 76 25.85 -4.35 14.89
N GLN A 77 26.47 -4.78 15.97
CA GLN A 77 26.62 -3.95 17.16
C GLN A 77 27.50 -2.71 16.87
N GLY A 78 26.97 -1.53 17.22
CA GLY A 78 27.69 -0.25 17.06
C GLY A 78 27.58 0.39 15.69
N GLU A 79 26.87 -0.23 14.75
CA GLU A 79 26.63 0.37 13.44
C GLU A 79 25.47 1.39 13.53
N ILE A 80 25.78 2.64 13.17
CA ILE A 80 24.78 3.71 13.09
C ILE A 80 24.26 3.77 11.66
N LYS A 81 22.98 3.43 11.47
CA LYS A 81 22.32 3.48 10.14
C LYS A 81 21.27 4.57 10.09
N ARG A 82 21.23 5.29 8.99
CA ARG A 82 20.10 6.14 8.63
C ARG A 82 19.05 5.35 7.88
N VAL A 83 17.86 5.91 7.77
CA VAL A 83 16.70 5.24 7.16
C VAL A 83 17.03 4.63 5.79
N GLY A 84 17.68 5.39 4.90
CA GLY A 84 18.01 4.90 3.56
C GLY A 84 19.13 3.85 3.53
N ASP A 85 20.08 3.93 4.48
CA ASP A 85 21.16 2.94 4.62
C ASP A 85 20.58 1.61 5.10
N LEU A 86 19.69 1.66 6.08
CA LEU A 86 19.01 0.47 6.61
C LEU A 86 18.14 -0.22 5.54
N LEU A 87 17.43 0.57 4.73
CA LEU A 87 16.53 0.05 3.70
C LEU A 87 17.26 -0.29 2.38
N HIS A 88 18.58 -0.22 2.32
CA HIS A 88 19.38 -0.47 1.12
C HIS A 88 18.98 0.41 -0.07
N CYS A 89 18.67 1.69 0.18
CA CYS A 89 18.34 2.65 -0.87
C CYS A 89 19.54 2.82 -1.81
N ARG A 90 19.34 2.63 -3.11
CA ARG A 90 20.38 2.75 -4.14
C ARG A 90 21.18 4.06 -4.03
N ASN A 91 20.51 5.18 -3.79
CA ASN A 91 21.16 6.48 -3.67
C ASN A 91 21.99 6.60 -2.39
N ALA A 92 21.57 5.93 -1.31
CA ALA A 92 22.32 5.90 -0.05
C ALA A 92 23.61 5.09 -0.22
N ILE A 93 23.51 3.90 -0.78
CA ILE A 93 24.65 3.01 -1.05
C ILE A 93 25.65 3.68 -2.02
N ALA A 94 25.16 4.26 -3.13
CA ALA A 94 26.01 4.95 -4.11
C ALA A 94 26.80 6.14 -3.54
N ALA A 95 26.25 6.83 -2.54
CA ALA A 95 26.91 7.97 -1.89
C ALA A 95 27.59 7.63 -0.56
N GLY A 96 27.53 6.36 -0.13
CA GLY A 96 28.05 5.86 1.14
C GLY A 96 27.22 6.22 2.36
N GLU A 97 26.19 7.09 2.22
CA GLU A 97 25.33 7.49 3.33
C GLU A 97 24.02 8.11 2.83
N CYS A 98 22.91 7.81 3.50
CA CYS A 98 21.61 8.42 3.21
C CYS A 98 21.64 9.94 3.38
N GLY A 99 21.27 10.66 2.33
CA GLY A 99 21.20 12.12 2.30
C GLY A 99 22.39 12.80 1.61
N LYS A 100 23.45 12.08 1.28
CA LYS A 100 24.63 12.65 0.58
C LYS A 100 24.50 12.68 -0.95
N HIS A 101 23.68 11.82 -1.53
CA HIS A 101 23.46 11.79 -2.97
C HIS A 101 22.63 13.01 -3.44
N GLU A 102 22.91 13.54 -4.65
CA GLU A 102 22.17 14.69 -5.18
C GLU A 102 20.65 14.48 -5.27
N GLN A 103 20.24 13.30 -5.65
CA GLN A 103 18.83 12.89 -5.71
C GLN A 103 18.14 12.91 -4.34
N CYS A 104 18.88 12.85 -3.23
CA CYS A 104 18.32 12.92 -1.89
C CYS A 104 17.67 14.28 -1.58
N LYS A 105 18.02 15.35 -2.32
CA LYS A 105 17.38 16.67 -2.23
C LYS A 105 15.94 16.64 -2.73
N LEU A 106 15.61 15.72 -3.66
CA LEU A 106 14.30 15.53 -4.25
C LEU A 106 13.53 14.36 -3.60
N CYS A 107 14.12 13.70 -2.61
CA CYS A 107 13.50 12.57 -1.93
C CYS A 107 12.27 13.02 -1.13
N CYS A 108 11.08 12.62 -1.56
CA CYS A 108 9.81 12.99 -0.92
C CYS A 108 9.71 12.46 0.52
N ILE A 109 10.25 11.27 0.80
CA ILE A 109 10.29 10.70 2.16
C ILE A 109 11.15 11.59 3.06
N ARG A 110 12.37 11.94 2.63
CA ARG A 110 13.27 12.81 3.39
C ARG A 110 12.65 14.18 3.65
N THR A 111 12.08 14.78 2.61
CA THR A 111 11.43 16.10 2.71
C THR A 111 10.26 16.06 3.70
N SER A 112 9.43 15.02 3.64
CA SER A 112 8.29 14.87 4.55
C SER A 112 8.71 14.66 6.01
N ILE A 113 9.76 13.86 6.26
CA ILE A 113 10.33 13.67 7.58
C ILE A 113 10.88 15.00 8.12
N SER A 114 11.70 15.71 7.33
CA SER A 114 12.28 17.00 7.72
C SER A 114 11.21 18.04 8.05
N LYS A 115 10.17 18.13 7.21
CA LYS A 115 9.02 19.01 7.43
C LYS A 115 8.27 18.65 8.71
N ALA A 116 8.02 17.36 8.94
CA ALA A 116 7.32 16.87 10.11
C ALA A 116 8.07 17.20 11.43
N PHE A 117 9.40 17.08 11.45
CA PHE A 117 10.22 17.51 12.59
C PHE A 117 10.19 19.04 12.78
N TYR A 118 10.25 19.81 11.69
CA TYR A 118 10.19 21.26 11.74
C TYR A 118 8.86 21.76 12.29
N GLU A 119 7.75 21.23 11.77
CA GLU A 119 6.38 21.59 12.17
C GLU A 119 5.92 20.91 13.46
N LYS A 120 6.70 19.93 13.97
CA LYS A 120 6.34 19.07 15.11
C LYS A 120 4.99 18.38 14.93
N ARG A 121 4.77 17.87 13.71
CA ARG A 121 3.52 17.24 13.30
C ARG A 121 3.77 15.87 12.68
N SER A 122 2.79 14.99 12.86
CA SER A 122 2.74 13.69 12.21
C SER A 122 2.25 13.81 10.75
N PHE A 123 2.68 12.91 9.89
CA PHE A 123 2.13 12.75 8.53
C PHE A 123 1.65 11.33 8.30
N LYS A 124 0.67 11.18 7.40
CA LYS A 124 0.07 9.89 7.09
C LYS A 124 0.06 9.66 5.57
N LYS A 125 0.28 8.41 5.19
CA LYS A 125 0.09 7.92 3.82
C LYS A 125 0.84 8.74 2.76
N LEU A 126 2.15 8.86 2.92
CA LEU A 126 3.03 9.32 1.87
C LEU A 126 3.37 8.12 0.97
N ASP A 127 2.85 8.10 -0.23
CA ASP A 127 3.21 7.10 -1.22
C ASP A 127 4.46 7.53 -1.99
N ALA A 128 5.43 6.63 -2.11
CA ALA A 128 6.69 6.89 -2.76
C ALA A 128 7.19 5.64 -3.50
N SER A 129 7.87 5.86 -4.63
CA SER A 129 8.63 4.81 -5.31
C SER A 129 10.10 5.00 -5.03
N MET A 130 10.78 3.94 -4.67
CA MET A 130 12.21 3.95 -4.39
C MET A 130 12.91 2.79 -5.10
N GLN A 131 14.21 2.92 -5.29
CA GLN A 131 15.05 1.87 -5.82
C GLN A 131 15.91 1.32 -4.69
N LEU A 132 15.72 0.07 -4.37
CA LEU A 132 16.52 -0.67 -3.40
C LEU A 132 17.59 -1.47 -4.12
N LEU A 133 18.66 -1.78 -3.44
CA LEU A 133 19.66 -2.74 -3.92
C LEU A 133 19.46 -4.07 -3.19
N SER A 134 19.65 -5.17 -3.92
CA SER A 134 19.77 -6.50 -3.32
C SER A 134 20.94 -6.58 -2.35
N GLU A 135 20.98 -7.61 -1.52
CA GLU A 135 22.07 -7.80 -0.53
C GLU A 135 23.46 -7.87 -1.17
N ASP A 136 23.57 -8.35 -2.40
CA ASP A 136 24.81 -8.39 -3.18
C ASP A 136 25.13 -7.06 -3.90
N GLU A 137 24.32 -6.02 -3.71
CA GLU A 137 24.42 -4.68 -4.30
C GLU A 137 24.45 -4.65 -5.84
N LYS A 138 24.07 -5.75 -6.51
CA LYS A 138 24.15 -5.86 -7.98
C LYS A 138 22.80 -5.63 -8.66
N THR A 139 21.71 -5.98 -8.01
CA THR A 139 20.39 -5.92 -8.61
C THR A 139 19.59 -4.75 -8.03
N VAL A 140 19.04 -3.92 -8.92
CA VAL A 140 18.12 -2.84 -8.53
C VAL A 140 16.70 -3.38 -8.47
N ILE A 141 16.07 -3.25 -7.30
CA ILE A 141 14.71 -3.70 -7.03
C ILE A 141 13.83 -2.45 -6.90
N PRO A 142 12.90 -2.21 -7.84
CA PRO A 142 11.92 -1.16 -7.68
C PRO A 142 10.95 -1.53 -6.55
N CYS A 143 10.71 -0.61 -5.64
CA CYS A 143 9.85 -0.80 -4.48
C CYS A 143 8.90 0.39 -4.33
N ASP A 144 7.60 0.14 -4.32
CA ASP A 144 6.57 1.12 -3.99
C ASP A 144 6.27 1.01 -2.49
N VAL A 145 6.41 2.11 -1.77
CA VAL A 145 6.20 2.14 -0.32
C VAL A 145 5.14 3.17 0.07
N SER A 146 4.38 2.86 1.11
CA SER A 146 3.53 3.82 1.80
C SER A 146 4.10 4.10 3.18
N VAL A 147 4.46 5.36 3.43
CA VAL A 147 5.17 5.78 4.65
C VAL A 147 4.28 6.69 5.47
N SER A 148 4.24 6.47 6.79
CA SER A 148 3.65 7.39 7.75
C SER A 148 4.66 7.73 8.83
N GLY A 149 4.61 8.94 9.37
CA GLY A 149 5.50 9.39 10.44
C GLY A 149 4.72 9.98 11.61
N ALA A 150 4.90 9.42 12.79
CA ALA A 150 4.34 9.93 14.04
C ALA A 150 5.41 10.67 14.81
N TYR A 151 5.30 12.01 14.89
CA TYR A 151 6.16 12.84 15.72
C TYR A 151 5.83 12.65 17.21
N LEU A 152 6.88 12.49 18.02
CA LEU A 152 6.73 12.32 19.46
C LEU A 152 7.97 12.87 20.21
N LYS A 153 7.81 13.07 21.51
CA LYS A 153 8.91 13.49 22.38
C LYS A 153 9.06 12.47 23.50
N ILE A 154 10.24 11.83 23.57
CA ILE A 154 10.57 10.81 24.59
C ILE A 154 11.72 11.37 25.45
N ASN A 155 11.51 11.44 26.76
CA ASN A 155 12.52 11.93 27.71
C ASN A 155 13.13 13.30 27.34
N GLY A 156 12.32 14.17 26.71
CA GLY A 156 12.77 15.49 26.28
C GLY A 156 13.37 15.53 24.86
N GLU A 157 13.70 14.41 24.28
CA GLU A 157 14.26 14.30 22.93
C GLU A 157 13.18 14.13 21.85
N GLU A 158 13.36 14.80 20.74
CA GLU A 158 12.45 14.70 19.61
C GLU A 158 12.74 13.42 18.82
N ARG A 159 11.70 12.64 18.59
CA ARG A 159 11.73 11.37 17.88
C ARG A 159 10.58 11.30 16.88
N MET A 160 10.70 10.39 15.92
CA MET A 160 9.62 10.03 15.02
C MET A 160 9.57 8.52 14.86
N VAL A 161 8.37 7.95 14.97
CA VAL A 161 8.12 6.58 14.54
C VAL A 161 7.68 6.63 13.10
N LEU A 162 8.49 6.08 12.21
CA LEU A 162 8.10 5.82 10.83
C LEU A 162 7.50 4.43 10.74
N THR A 163 6.42 4.30 9.98
CA THR A 163 5.91 3.02 9.52
C THR A 163 6.05 2.97 8.01
N VAL A 164 6.65 1.89 7.51
CA VAL A 164 6.90 1.70 6.08
C VAL A 164 6.24 0.40 5.64
N TYR A 165 5.30 0.51 4.71
CA TYR A 165 4.62 -0.60 4.06
C TYR A 165 5.17 -0.78 2.65
N ASP A 166 5.59 -1.97 2.31
CA ASP A 166 5.79 -2.34 0.92
C ASP A 166 4.41 -2.59 0.28
N VAL A 167 4.11 -1.77 -0.72
CA VAL A 167 2.84 -1.84 -1.46
C VAL A 167 3.07 -2.21 -2.93
N THR A 168 4.25 -2.72 -3.27
CA THR A 168 4.67 -3.02 -4.63
C THR A 168 3.73 -4.03 -5.29
N GLU A 169 3.47 -5.14 -4.63
CA GLU A 169 2.57 -6.18 -5.13
C GLU A 169 1.14 -5.66 -5.31
N LEU A 170 0.64 -4.95 -4.31
CA LEU A 170 -0.70 -4.35 -4.35
C LEU A 170 -0.84 -3.38 -5.54
N ARG A 171 0.15 -2.53 -5.77
CA ARG A 171 0.14 -1.58 -6.89
C ARG A 171 0.26 -2.28 -8.24
N ASN A 172 1.04 -3.32 -8.33
CA ASN A 172 1.15 -4.10 -9.56
C ASN A 172 -0.17 -4.79 -9.90
N MET A 173 -0.87 -5.36 -8.91
CA MET A 173 -2.21 -5.92 -9.10
C MET A 173 -3.22 -4.85 -9.52
N GLN A 174 -3.20 -3.68 -8.90
CA GLN A 174 -4.09 -2.58 -9.27
C GLN A 174 -3.86 -2.11 -10.72
N ARG A 175 -2.60 -2.00 -11.16
CA ARG A 175 -2.27 -1.64 -12.55
C ARG A 175 -2.76 -2.70 -13.54
N LEU A 176 -2.59 -3.98 -13.22
CA LEU A 176 -3.07 -5.08 -14.06
C LEU A 176 -4.59 -5.06 -14.19
N LEU A 177 -5.31 -4.91 -13.09
CA LEU A 177 -6.78 -4.81 -13.08
C LEU A 177 -7.28 -3.61 -13.89
N GLU A 178 -6.60 -2.47 -13.84
CA GLU A 178 -7.01 -1.30 -14.62
C GLU A 178 -6.83 -1.53 -16.13
N VAL A 179 -5.73 -2.18 -16.55
CA VAL A 179 -5.52 -2.57 -17.94
C VAL A 179 -6.60 -3.55 -18.42
N GLU A 180 -6.93 -4.57 -17.62
CA GLU A 180 -7.99 -5.51 -17.95
C GLU A 180 -9.36 -4.83 -18.08
N ARG A 181 -9.65 -3.90 -17.16
CA ARG A 181 -10.87 -3.10 -17.19
C ARG A 181 -10.97 -2.25 -18.45
N GLU A 182 -9.90 -1.56 -18.83
CA GLU A 182 -9.86 -0.75 -20.07
C GLU A 182 -10.06 -1.62 -21.32
N ASN A 183 -9.45 -2.79 -21.36
CA ASN A 183 -9.63 -3.75 -22.44
C ASN A 183 -11.10 -4.25 -22.52
N ALA A 184 -11.71 -4.58 -21.39
CA ALA A 184 -13.09 -5.01 -21.33
C ALA A 184 -14.06 -3.91 -21.80
N ILE A 185 -13.86 -2.65 -21.36
CA ILE A 185 -14.66 -1.50 -21.82
C ILE A 185 -14.50 -1.28 -23.32
N SER A 186 -13.28 -1.41 -23.86
CA SER A 186 -13.01 -1.25 -25.28
C SER A 186 -13.68 -2.33 -26.12
N ALA A 187 -13.63 -3.59 -25.65
CA ALA A 187 -14.31 -4.70 -26.29
C ALA A 187 -15.84 -4.54 -26.30
N ASP A 188 -16.42 -4.06 -25.21
CA ASP A 188 -17.87 -3.81 -25.10
C ASP A 188 -18.32 -2.69 -26.05
N LYS A 189 -17.54 -1.60 -26.16
CA LYS A 189 -17.79 -0.52 -27.12
C LYS A 189 -17.74 -1.02 -28.57
N LEU A 190 -16.73 -1.83 -28.91
CA LEU A 190 -16.61 -2.42 -30.25
C LEU A 190 -17.81 -3.34 -30.55
N LYS A 191 -18.20 -4.19 -29.60
CA LYS A 191 -19.37 -5.07 -29.72
C LYS A 191 -20.65 -4.25 -29.92
N SER A 192 -20.85 -3.20 -29.15
CA SER A 192 -22.04 -2.32 -29.26
C SER A 192 -22.08 -1.61 -30.62
N ALA A 193 -20.97 -1.05 -31.08
CA ALA A 193 -20.85 -0.40 -32.38
C ALA A 193 -21.10 -1.40 -33.52
N PHE A 194 -20.55 -2.62 -33.40
CA PHE A 194 -20.77 -3.69 -34.36
C PHE A 194 -22.27 -4.06 -34.48
N ILE A 195 -22.94 -4.27 -33.35
CA ILE A 195 -24.39 -4.61 -33.32
C ILE A 195 -25.21 -3.48 -33.94
N ALA A 196 -24.89 -2.21 -33.61
CA ALA A 196 -25.60 -1.05 -34.15
C ALA A 196 -25.44 -0.96 -35.68
N ASN A 197 -24.20 -1.12 -36.19
CA ASN A 197 -23.91 -1.10 -37.62
C ASN A 197 -24.60 -2.27 -38.34
N MET A 198 -24.50 -3.47 -37.80
CA MET A 198 -25.16 -4.66 -38.36
C MET A 198 -26.68 -4.50 -38.42
N SER A 199 -27.27 -3.95 -37.36
CA SER A 199 -28.73 -3.68 -37.35
C SER A 199 -29.13 -2.72 -38.47
N HIS A 200 -28.31 -1.71 -38.77
CA HIS A 200 -28.56 -0.78 -39.84
C HIS A 200 -28.37 -1.41 -41.23
N GLU A 201 -27.29 -2.16 -41.40
CA GLU A 201 -26.98 -2.88 -42.66
C GLU A 201 -27.99 -3.98 -43.02
N VAL A 202 -28.58 -4.64 -42.02
CA VAL A 202 -29.67 -5.60 -42.20
C VAL A 202 -31.01 -4.93 -42.48
N ARG A 203 -31.33 -3.82 -41.78
CA ARG A 203 -32.63 -3.13 -41.92
C ARG A 203 -32.86 -2.58 -43.30
N THR A 204 -31.82 -2.01 -43.95
CA THR A 204 -31.92 -1.37 -45.24
C THR A 204 -32.40 -2.32 -46.34
N PRO A 205 -31.73 -3.46 -46.64
CA PRO A 205 -32.22 -4.42 -47.65
C PRO A 205 -33.54 -5.07 -47.22
N LEU A 206 -33.78 -5.33 -45.97
CA LEU A 206 -35.01 -5.92 -45.50
C LEU A 206 -36.22 -4.99 -45.77
N ASN A 207 -36.07 -3.69 -45.49
CA ASN A 207 -37.13 -2.70 -45.81
C ASN A 207 -37.40 -2.58 -47.29
N ALA A 208 -36.36 -2.70 -48.16
CA ALA A 208 -36.56 -2.72 -49.59
C ALA A 208 -37.34 -4.00 -50.04
N ILE A 209 -36.95 -5.17 -49.52
CA ILE A 209 -37.66 -6.42 -49.82
C ILE A 209 -39.14 -6.32 -49.43
N VAL A 210 -39.43 -5.87 -48.19
CA VAL A 210 -40.81 -5.73 -47.68
C VAL A 210 -41.62 -4.71 -48.49
N GLY A 211 -41.02 -3.54 -48.77
CA GLY A 211 -41.67 -2.47 -49.51
C GLY A 211 -42.03 -2.86 -50.93
N PHE A 212 -41.05 -3.43 -51.68
CA PHE A 212 -41.30 -3.81 -53.08
C PHE A 212 -42.17 -5.07 -53.18
N SER A 213 -42.13 -5.98 -52.20
CA SER A 213 -43.08 -7.09 -52.13
C SER A 213 -44.54 -6.63 -51.96
N GLY A 214 -44.75 -5.54 -51.16
CA GLY A 214 -46.08 -4.91 -51.04
C GLY A 214 -46.53 -4.27 -52.33
N LEU A 215 -45.67 -3.60 -53.05
CA LEU A 215 -45.94 -2.97 -54.34
C LEU A 215 -46.23 -3.99 -55.45
N MET A 216 -45.58 -5.15 -55.41
CA MET A 216 -45.77 -6.25 -56.34
C MET A 216 -47.26 -6.69 -56.40
N ALA A 217 -47.97 -6.68 -55.26
CA ALA A 217 -49.36 -7.06 -55.18
C ALA A 217 -50.32 -6.08 -55.93
N THR A 218 -49.89 -4.85 -56.23
CA THR A 218 -50.69 -3.80 -56.91
C THR A 218 -50.13 -3.46 -58.28
N ALA A 219 -49.07 -4.12 -58.76
CA ALA A 219 -48.46 -3.86 -60.06
C ALA A 219 -49.37 -4.27 -61.22
N THR A 220 -49.53 -3.36 -62.16
CA THR A 220 -50.45 -3.52 -63.28
C THR A 220 -49.79 -3.89 -64.60
N SER A 221 -48.44 -3.64 -64.72
CA SER A 221 -47.67 -3.99 -65.89
C SER A 221 -46.65 -5.10 -65.60
N GLU A 222 -46.27 -5.89 -66.64
CA GLU A 222 -45.22 -6.89 -66.54
C GLU A 222 -43.81 -6.26 -66.36
N GLU A 223 -43.60 -5.04 -66.86
CA GLU A 223 -42.41 -4.28 -66.66
C GLU A 223 -42.23 -3.88 -65.17
N GLU A 224 -43.29 -3.42 -64.53
CA GLU A 224 -43.26 -3.09 -63.07
C GLU A 224 -42.98 -4.35 -62.24
N LYS A 225 -43.64 -5.48 -62.51
CA LYS A 225 -43.42 -6.74 -61.80
C LYS A 225 -41.94 -7.19 -61.91
N LYS A 226 -41.41 -7.13 -63.11
CA LYS A 226 -40.00 -7.50 -63.36
C LYS A 226 -39.06 -6.58 -62.58
N MET A 227 -39.23 -5.25 -62.63
CA MET A 227 -38.43 -4.32 -61.89
C MET A 227 -38.47 -4.61 -60.37
N TYR A 228 -39.66 -4.80 -59.78
CA TYR A 228 -39.77 -5.11 -58.36
C TYR A 228 -39.11 -6.44 -57.98
N THR A 229 -39.21 -7.50 -58.83
CA THR A 229 -38.55 -8.76 -58.62
C THR A 229 -37.04 -8.64 -58.66
N ASP A 230 -36.49 -7.88 -59.57
CA ASP A 230 -35.05 -7.64 -59.68
C ASP A 230 -34.53 -6.93 -58.42
N ILE A 231 -35.22 -5.88 -57.93
CA ILE A 231 -34.86 -5.17 -56.69
C ILE A 231 -34.93 -6.10 -55.48
N ILE A 232 -35.97 -6.92 -55.35
CA ILE A 232 -36.09 -7.88 -54.26
C ILE A 232 -34.95 -8.88 -54.28
N SER A 233 -34.63 -9.44 -55.46
CA SER A 233 -33.55 -10.41 -55.65
C SER A 233 -32.19 -9.82 -55.26
N GLU A 234 -31.86 -8.60 -55.73
CA GLU A 234 -30.61 -7.93 -55.41
C GLU A 234 -30.44 -7.68 -53.92
N ASN A 235 -31.49 -7.23 -53.23
CA ASN A 235 -31.45 -6.98 -51.78
C ASN A 235 -31.39 -8.30 -50.99
N ASN A 236 -32.01 -9.38 -51.47
CA ASN A 236 -31.90 -10.69 -50.85
C ASN A 236 -30.44 -11.24 -50.95
N GLU A 237 -29.82 -11.14 -52.13
CA GLU A 237 -28.41 -11.52 -52.30
C GLU A 237 -27.47 -10.69 -51.40
N ARG A 238 -27.77 -9.39 -51.26
CA ARG A 238 -27.01 -8.51 -50.33
C ARG A 238 -27.15 -8.96 -48.90
N LEU A 239 -28.36 -9.33 -48.47
CA LEU A 239 -28.61 -9.83 -47.11
C LEU A 239 -27.89 -11.17 -46.85
N LEU A 240 -27.93 -12.08 -47.84
CA LEU A 240 -27.21 -13.36 -47.73
C LEU A 240 -25.70 -13.16 -47.60
N ARG A 241 -25.12 -12.25 -48.36
CA ARG A 241 -23.69 -11.90 -48.23
C ARG A 241 -23.38 -11.37 -46.83
N LEU A 242 -24.17 -10.44 -46.33
CA LEU A 242 -24.01 -9.91 -44.98
C LEU A 242 -24.05 -10.97 -43.88
N VAL A 243 -24.91 -11.97 -44.02
CA VAL A 243 -25.01 -13.11 -43.06
C VAL A 243 -23.84 -14.07 -43.17
N ASN A 244 -23.29 -14.29 -44.38
CA ASN A 244 -22.16 -15.19 -44.58
C ASN A 244 -20.81 -14.58 -44.17
N ASP A 245 -20.72 -13.23 -44.09
CA ASP A 245 -19.51 -12.48 -43.69
C ASP A 245 -19.46 -12.26 -42.18
N LEU A 246 -20.48 -12.69 -41.39
CA LEU A 246 -20.58 -12.64 -39.94
C LEU A 246 -19.98 -13.87 -39.28
#